data_74953c6374876c4a16fa8a13814b492a
#
_entry.id   74953c6374876c4a16fa8a13814b492a
#
_cell.length_a   1.000
_cell.length_b   1.000
_cell.length_c   1.000
_cell.angle_alpha   90.00
_cell.angle_beta   90.00
_cell.angle_gamma   90.00
#
_symmetry.space_group_name_H-M   'P 1'
#
loop_
_entity.id
_entity.type
_entity.pdbx_description
1 polymer ?
#
loop_
_entity_poly.entity_id
_entity_poly.type
_entity_poly.pdbx_seq_one_letter_code
_entity_poly.pdbx_strand_id
1 'polypeptide(L)'
;MRPTAWPSLGGPARNAAGALFNAPRSARQNCRWLLLVLALAVLSSTKPAIAPSAEVNRDSKQWIGTWATAPQPSMPGSLRNFRNQTLRLIVHTSVGGTKVRIKISNTFGDRPLLIGGAHIARRTAAAEIDPASDRTLMFQGHSSTTVPSRSMVVSDPVELDVPALSDLAISLFLPQTTEVKTAHVLAMQTSYVSAETGDSTAEVKFPVAKEISSWPFLTGVDVAASPRGIAIVAFGSSLTDGDGTTSDTNGRWPDVLAKRLQKSADRKAEVGVLNEGIIGNRLLNDSPVQAAGGRFGAVLGQAGLTRFERDVLAQAGAKYVVVGLGINDIAFPGSLTPATESISAESMIAGYRQLIARAHQRGIRIIGTTNPPFENSFLALAPPAPPITFYTPEKESVRRKVNDWILSSREFDGVVDLDGVLRDPSHPTQLLPSYDSGDHLHPNNAGCLAEGNAIPLGLFEGH
;
A
#
# COMPACT_ATOMS: atom_id res chain seq x y z
N MET A 1 -25.96 21.16 -44.94
CA MET A 1 -26.42 22.12 -43.92
C MET A 1 -25.23 22.54 -43.13
N ARG A 2 -24.98 23.86 -43.03
CA ARG A 2 -23.77 24.47 -42.50
C ARG A 2 -23.73 24.46 -40.97
N PRO A 3 -22.55 24.42 -40.32
CA PRO A 3 -22.41 24.53 -38.86
C PRO A 3 -22.53 25.99 -38.43
N THR A 4 -23.20 26.23 -37.31
CA THR A 4 -23.38 27.55 -36.68
C THR A 4 -22.22 27.85 -35.73
N ALA A 5 -21.64 29.02 -35.90
CA ALA A 5 -20.51 29.59 -35.19
C ALA A 5 -20.89 30.16 -33.80
N TRP A 6 -19.93 30.17 -32.91
CA TRP A 6 -19.95 30.83 -31.60
C TRP A 6 -19.66 32.35 -31.75
N PRO A 7 -20.26 33.26 -30.95
CA PRO A 7 -19.88 34.64 -30.95
C PRO A 7 -18.74 34.93 -29.95
N SER A 8 -17.75 35.65 -30.46
CA SER A 8 -16.68 36.35 -29.74
C SER A 8 -17.19 37.62 -29.09
N LEU A 9 -16.83 37.90 -27.85
CA LEU A 9 -16.92 39.25 -27.25
C LEU A 9 -15.53 39.70 -26.81
N GLY A 10 -15.01 40.69 -27.54
CA GLY A 10 -13.79 41.42 -27.23
C GLY A 10 -14.06 42.63 -26.38
N GLY A 11 -13.00 43.09 -25.71
CA GLY A 11 -12.85 44.09 -24.73
C GLY A 11 -13.27 45.57 -25.13
N PRO A 12 -12.81 46.63 -24.48
CA PRO A 12 -11.44 46.87 -24.01
C PRO A 12 -11.29 47.53 -22.63
N ALA A 13 -10.03 47.71 -22.25
CA ALA A 13 -9.52 48.44 -21.10
C ALA A 13 -9.83 49.92 -21.09
N ARG A 14 -9.91 50.54 -19.90
CA ARG A 14 -9.42 51.92 -19.64
C ARG A 14 -9.04 52.11 -18.18
N ASN A 15 -7.87 52.74 -18.04
CA ASN A 15 -7.19 53.30 -16.89
C ASN A 15 -8.04 54.28 -16.08
N ALA A 16 -7.79 54.35 -14.78
CA ALA A 16 -7.74 55.61 -14.06
C ALA A 16 -6.83 55.53 -12.84
N ALA A 17 -5.95 56.48 -12.79
CA ALA A 17 -4.89 56.71 -11.84
C ALA A 17 -5.37 57.33 -10.52
N GLY A 18 -4.58 57.11 -9.45
CA GLY A 18 -4.11 58.16 -8.58
C GLY A 18 -5.02 58.60 -7.44
N ALA A 19 -4.59 58.33 -6.22
CA ALA A 19 -4.59 59.36 -5.16
C ALA A 19 -3.65 58.92 -4.02
N LEU A 20 -2.60 59.69 -3.92
CA LEU A 20 -1.72 59.82 -2.76
C LEU A 20 -2.51 60.42 -1.59
N PHE A 21 -2.33 59.92 -0.37
CA PHE A 21 -2.47 60.75 0.81
C PHE A 21 -1.37 60.49 1.83
N ASN A 22 -0.75 61.61 2.20
CA ASN A 22 0.39 61.83 3.06
C ASN A 22 0.17 61.42 4.52
N ALA A 23 1.30 61.11 5.13
CA ALA A 23 1.49 61.13 6.58
C ALA A 23 1.57 62.56 7.14
N PRO A 24 1.44 62.76 8.44
CA PRO A 24 2.35 63.68 9.11
C PRO A 24 3.13 63.06 10.26
N ARG A 25 4.40 63.48 10.32
CA ARG A 25 5.32 63.38 11.45
C ARG A 25 4.96 64.41 12.51
N SER A 26 5.22 64.09 13.77
CA SER A 26 5.80 64.88 14.89
C SER A 26 5.30 64.27 16.21
N ALA A 27 5.98 64.24 17.31
CA ALA A 27 7.12 65.02 17.78
C ALA A 27 7.80 64.27 18.95
N ARG A 28 8.97 64.61 19.10
CA ARG A 28 10.01 64.34 20.08
C ARG A 28 9.65 64.62 21.55
N GLN A 29 10.53 64.03 22.41
CA GLN A 29 11.01 64.49 23.74
C GLN A 29 10.17 64.04 24.93
N ASN A 30 10.75 63.44 25.98
CA ASN A 30 11.90 63.81 26.79
C ASN A 30 12.35 62.71 27.75
N CYS A 31 13.61 62.62 27.88
CA CYS A 31 14.49 62.18 28.95
C CYS A 31 13.95 62.33 30.39
N ARG A 32 14.17 61.35 31.25
CA ARG A 32 14.75 61.59 32.58
C ARG A 32 15.14 60.31 33.31
N TRP A 33 16.38 60.29 33.69
CA TRP A 33 17.17 59.53 34.65
C TRP A 33 16.48 59.23 36.00
N LEU A 34 16.77 58.09 36.60
CA LEU A 34 17.27 57.82 37.97
C LEU A 34 16.77 56.42 38.40
N LEU A 35 17.49 55.51 38.89
CA LEU A 35 18.37 55.22 39.93
C LEU A 35 18.78 53.73 39.88
N LEU A 36 20.08 53.47 40.03
CA LEU A 36 20.62 52.14 40.38
C LEU A 36 20.15 51.75 41.79
N VAL A 37 19.60 50.52 41.91
CA VAL A 37 19.63 49.81 43.19
C VAL A 37 20.33 48.48 42.91
N LEU A 38 21.56 48.37 43.43
CA LEU A 38 22.31 47.11 43.55
C LEU A 38 21.53 46.19 44.51
N ALA A 39 20.98 45.08 43.98
CA ALA A 39 20.64 43.95 44.81
C ALA A 39 21.63 42.83 44.47
N LEU A 40 22.56 42.54 45.38
CA LEU A 40 23.34 41.30 45.37
C LEU A 40 22.38 40.11 45.53
N ALA A 41 22.11 39.44 44.40
CA ALA A 41 21.47 38.14 44.46
C ALA A 41 22.56 37.08 44.57
N VAL A 42 22.58 36.42 45.69
CA VAL A 42 23.36 35.22 45.96
C VAL A 42 22.99 34.17 44.91
N LEU A 43 23.90 33.88 44.00
CA LEU A 43 23.81 32.76 43.08
C LEU A 43 23.90 31.45 43.86
N SER A 44 22.79 30.96 44.37
CA SER A 44 22.65 29.55 44.72
C SER A 44 22.61 28.75 43.45
N SER A 45 23.67 28.05 43.14
CA SER A 45 23.80 27.10 42.05
C SER A 45 22.90 25.87 42.34
N THR A 46 21.63 26.00 42.05
CA THR A 46 20.78 24.81 41.90
C THR A 46 21.10 24.17 40.55
N LYS A 47 21.85 23.06 40.61
CA LYS A 47 21.94 22.18 39.43
C LYS A 47 20.52 21.90 38.95
N PRO A 48 20.23 22.07 37.65
CA PRO A 48 18.95 21.63 37.14
C PRO A 48 18.83 20.14 37.47
N ALA A 49 17.81 19.76 38.23
CA ALA A 49 17.45 18.37 38.41
C ALA A 49 17.15 17.84 37.01
N ILE A 50 17.98 16.94 36.51
CA ILE A 50 17.66 16.17 35.31
C ILE A 50 16.37 15.43 35.70
N ALA A 51 15.24 15.83 35.09
CA ALA A 51 14.01 15.08 35.23
C ALA A 51 14.34 13.62 34.89
N PRO A 52 13.94 12.65 35.73
CA PRO A 52 14.17 11.26 35.40
C PRO A 52 13.60 11.04 34.00
N SER A 53 14.44 10.53 33.10
CA SER A 53 13.97 10.07 31.79
C SER A 53 12.78 9.18 32.08
N ALA A 54 11.60 9.53 31.52
CA ALA A 54 10.41 8.71 31.66
C ALA A 54 10.85 7.27 31.36
N GLU A 55 10.79 6.38 32.33
CA GLU A 55 11.00 4.96 32.11
C GLU A 55 10.01 4.60 31.01
N VAL A 56 10.55 4.25 29.84
CA VAL A 56 9.75 3.69 28.77
C VAL A 56 9.13 2.43 29.37
N ASN A 57 7.83 2.51 29.63
CA ASN A 57 7.08 1.39 30.19
C ASN A 57 7.30 0.20 29.26
N ARG A 58 8.18 -0.74 29.64
CA ARG A 58 8.58 -1.90 28.83
C ARG A 58 7.41 -2.83 28.53
N ASP A 59 6.27 -2.62 29.18
CA ASP A 59 5.01 -3.36 28.96
C ASP A 59 4.07 -2.64 27.99
N SER A 60 4.43 -1.47 27.46
CA SER A 60 3.61 -0.78 26.47
C SER A 60 3.62 -1.53 25.15
N LYS A 61 2.51 -2.18 24.81
CA LYS A 61 2.32 -2.78 23.50
C LYS A 61 2.28 -1.69 22.44
N GLN A 62 2.94 -1.95 21.29
CA GLN A 62 2.83 -1.09 20.12
C GLN A 62 1.99 -1.78 19.03
N TRP A 63 1.41 -0.98 18.15
CA TRP A 63 0.67 -1.50 17.01
C TRP A 63 1.63 -1.81 15.85
N ILE A 64 1.50 -3.03 15.30
CA ILE A 64 2.17 -3.42 14.06
C ILE A 64 1.13 -3.98 13.09
N GLY A 65 1.34 -3.73 11.80
CA GLY A 65 0.52 -4.35 10.77
C GLY A 65 0.78 -5.85 10.72
N THR A 66 -0.29 -6.65 10.70
CA THR A 66 -0.22 -8.10 10.44
C THR A 66 -0.66 -8.46 9.04
N TRP A 67 -1.51 -7.65 8.45
CA TRP A 67 -1.95 -7.75 7.07
C TRP A 67 -2.26 -6.35 6.54
N ALA A 68 -1.91 -6.10 5.28
CA ALA A 68 -2.32 -4.90 4.57
C ALA A 68 -2.45 -5.16 3.07
N THR A 69 -3.14 -4.26 2.40
CA THR A 69 -3.24 -4.23 0.94
C THR A 69 -3.41 -2.79 0.45
N ALA A 70 -2.77 -2.48 -0.69
CA ALA A 70 -2.85 -1.16 -1.29
C ALA A 70 -4.25 -0.89 -1.85
N PRO A 71 -4.92 0.20 -1.45
CA PRO A 71 -6.17 0.59 -2.06
C PRO A 71 -5.95 1.06 -3.51
N GLN A 72 -6.85 0.62 -4.39
CA GLN A 72 -6.92 0.99 -5.79
C GLN A 72 -8.29 1.58 -6.11
N PRO A 73 -8.42 2.43 -7.15
CA PRO A 73 -9.70 2.66 -7.78
C PRO A 73 -10.26 1.34 -8.31
N SER A 74 -11.56 1.12 -8.21
CA SER A 74 -12.17 -0.09 -8.75
C SER A 74 -12.06 -0.15 -10.27
N MET A 75 -11.96 -1.36 -10.83
CA MET A 75 -11.98 -1.56 -12.27
C MET A 75 -13.37 -1.21 -12.84
N PRO A 76 -13.46 -0.47 -13.95
CA PRO A 76 -14.73 -0.18 -14.57
C PRO A 76 -15.57 -1.44 -14.82
N GLY A 77 -16.79 -1.48 -14.29
CA GLY A 77 -17.74 -2.59 -14.48
C GLY A 77 -17.46 -3.88 -13.69
N SER A 78 -16.36 -3.97 -12.93
CA SER A 78 -15.97 -5.21 -12.23
C SER A 78 -16.65 -5.42 -10.88
N LEU A 79 -16.90 -4.36 -10.14
CA LEU A 79 -17.58 -4.41 -8.86
C LEU A 79 -18.95 -3.72 -9.00
N ARG A 80 -19.99 -4.50 -8.75
CA ARG A 80 -21.36 -3.99 -8.72
C ARG A 80 -21.61 -3.26 -7.42
N ASN A 81 -22.67 -2.46 -7.38
CA ASN A 81 -23.15 -1.89 -6.13
C ASN A 81 -23.57 -3.00 -5.16
N PHE A 82 -23.21 -2.86 -3.90
CA PHE A 82 -23.75 -3.64 -2.81
C PHE A 82 -24.94 -2.89 -2.19
N ARG A 83 -25.98 -3.60 -1.82
CA ARG A 83 -27.16 -3.02 -1.19
C ARG A 83 -27.72 -3.97 -0.14
N ASN A 84 -27.80 -3.52 1.11
CA ASN A 84 -28.31 -4.32 2.20
C ASN A 84 -27.65 -5.71 2.29
N GLN A 85 -26.31 -5.73 2.13
CA GLN A 85 -25.47 -6.92 2.04
C GLN A 85 -24.32 -6.86 3.02
N THR A 86 -23.85 -8.03 3.42
CA THR A 86 -22.62 -8.17 4.20
C THR A 86 -21.51 -8.73 3.31
N LEU A 87 -20.34 -8.11 3.41
CA LEU A 87 -19.10 -8.64 2.83
C LEU A 87 -18.35 -9.40 3.93
N ARG A 88 -17.93 -10.62 3.66
CA ARG A 88 -17.01 -11.38 4.53
C ARG A 88 -15.68 -11.52 3.82
N LEU A 89 -14.73 -10.69 4.25
CA LEU A 89 -13.41 -10.54 3.63
C LEU A 89 -12.41 -11.40 4.41
N ILE A 90 -11.75 -12.30 3.69
CA ILE A 90 -10.76 -13.22 4.29
C ILE A 90 -9.38 -12.62 4.11
N VAL A 91 -8.59 -12.61 5.19
CA VAL A 91 -7.21 -12.13 5.20
C VAL A 91 -6.31 -13.10 5.95
N HIS A 92 -5.04 -13.21 5.52
CA HIS A 92 -4.05 -14.08 6.14
C HIS A 92 -3.04 -13.28 6.95
N THR A 93 -2.98 -13.52 8.26
CA THR A 93 -2.10 -12.79 9.18
C THR A 93 -0.65 -13.22 9.02
N SER A 94 0.29 -12.29 9.05
CA SER A 94 1.72 -12.59 9.03
C SER A 94 2.32 -12.74 10.43
N VAL A 95 1.76 -12.06 11.42
CA VAL A 95 2.21 -12.07 12.83
C VAL A 95 1.00 -12.09 13.75
N GLY A 96 1.14 -12.71 14.92
CA GLY A 96 0.07 -12.81 15.92
C GLY A 96 0.01 -11.62 16.86
N GLY A 97 -1.03 -11.60 17.70
CA GLY A 97 -1.22 -10.60 18.77
C GLY A 97 -2.49 -10.87 19.57
N THR A 98 -2.67 -10.13 20.67
CA THR A 98 -3.79 -10.34 21.60
C THR A 98 -4.87 -9.28 21.51
N LYS A 99 -4.63 -8.20 20.75
CA LYS A 99 -5.61 -7.15 20.40
C LYS A 99 -5.49 -6.90 18.91
N VAL A 100 -6.60 -6.56 18.30
CA VAL A 100 -6.67 -6.30 16.86
C VAL A 100 -7.52 -5.06 16.58
N ARG A 101 -7.19 -4.34 15.50
CA ARG A 101 -8.00 -3.28 14.90
C ARG A 101 -7.89 -3.34 13.37
N ILE A 102 -8.89 -2.83 12.68
CA ILE A 102 -8.92 -2.81 11.22
C ILE A 102 -8.86 -1.38 10.66
N LYS A 103 -8.47 -1.28 9.39
CA LYS A 103 -8.48 -0.03 8.61
C LYS A 103 -9.48 -0.15 7.47
N ILE A 104 -10.44 0.77 7.41
CA ILE A 104 -11.43 0.86 6.32
C ILE A 104 -11.16 2.13 5.53
N SER A 105 -10.99 2.00 4.22
CA SER A 105 -10.62 3.08 3.32
C SER A 105 -11.72 3.42 2.33
N ASN A 106 -11.94 4.71 2.14
CA ASN A 106 -12.75 5.31 1.09
C ASN A 106 -11.90 6.27 0.22
N THR A 107 -10.60 5.95 0.06
CA THR A 107 -9.60 6.84 -0.56
C THR A 107 -9.99 7.30 -1.97
N PHE A 108 -10.64 6.46 -2.74
CA PHE A 108 -11.09 6.78 -4.10
C PHE A 108 -12.60 7.07 -4.20
N GLY A 109 -13.30 7.03 -3.07
CA GLY A 109 -14.72 7.36 -3.01
C GLY A 109 -14.97 8.86 -3.18
N ASP A 110 -16.01 9.21 -3.91
CA ASP A 110 -16.52 10.57 -4.13
C ASP A 110 -17.70 10.91 -3.19
N ARG A 111 -18.21 9.91 -2.47
CA ARG A 111 -19.31 10.02 -1.49
C ARG A 111 -18.93 9.35 -0.19
N PRO A 112 -19.57 9.74 0.94
CA PRO A 112 -19.38 9.03 2.22
C PRO A 112 -19.78 7.56 2.09
N LEU A 113 -19.01 6.67 2.75
CA LEU A 113 -19.24 5.24 2.84
C LEU A 113 -19.82 4.91 4.21
N LEU A 114 -21.06 4.42 4.27
CA LEU A 114 -21.68 3.96 5.50
C LEU A 114 -21.39 2.48 5.72
N ILE A 115 -20.79 2.15 6.86
CA ILE A 115 -20.66 0.80 7.40
C ILE A 115 -21.66 0.68 8.54
N GLY A 116 -22.69 -0.16 8.36
CA GLY A 116 -23.78 -0.33 9.32
C GLY A 116 -23.44 -1.23 10.50
N GLY A 117 -22.46 -2.15 10.31
CA GLY A 117 -21.94 -3.06 11.32
C GLY A 117 -20.64 -3.69 10.83
N ALA A 118 -19.77 -4.08 11.75
CA ALA A 118 -18.53 -4.76 11.43
C ALA A 118 -18.15 -5.78 12.51
N HIS A 119 -17.68 -6.95 12.10
CA HIS A 119 -17.21 -8.01 12.97
C HIS A 119 -15.86 -8.55 12.49
N ILE A 120 -15.10 -9.14 13.41
CA ILE A 120 -13.87 -9.87 13.13
C ILE A 120 -13.88 -11.19 13.91
N ALA A 121 -13.47 -12.27 13.24
CA ALA A 121 -13.35 -13.59 13.85
C ALA A 121 -12.22 -14.40 13.22
N ARG A 122 -11.77 -15.46 13.88
CA ARG A 122 -10.94 -16.48 13.25
C ARG A 122 -11.78 -17.29 12.24
N ARG A 123 -11.25 -17.46 11.05
CA ARG A 123 -11.86 -18.30 10.03
C ARG A 123 -11.65 -19.78 10.38
N THR A 124 -12.66 -20.61 10.19
CA THR A 124 -12.55 -22.08 10.32
C THR A 124 -12.41 -22.75 8.96
N ALA A 125 -13.32 -22.48 8.03
CA ALA A 125 -13.28 -22.99 6.67
C ALA A 125 -14.18 -22.14 5.76
N ALA A 126 -13.84 -21.97 4.50
CA ALA A 126 -14.62 -21.22 3.52
C ALA A 126 -15.11 -19.86 4.10
N ALA A 127 -16.43 -19.64 4.21
CA ALA A 127 -17.02 -18.43 4.81
C ALA A 127 -17.37 -18.59 6.30
N GLU A 128 -17.04 -19.72 6.95
CA GLU A 128 -17.39 -20.00 8.34
C GLU A 128 -16.37 -19.42 9.33
N ILE A 129 -16.85 -19.04 10.51
CA ILE A 129 -16.03 -18.48 11.59
C ILE A 129 -16.11 -19.33 12.86
N ASP A 130 -15.09 -19.22 13.71
CA ASP A 130 -15.13 -19.69 15.10
C ASP A 130 -15.96 -18.74 15.94
N PRO A 131 -17.16 -19.14 16.41
CA PRO A 131 -18.05 -18.26 17.17
C PRO A 131 -17.44 -17.78 18.49
N ALA A 132 -16.52 -18.54 19.09
CA ALA A 132 -15.86 -18.14 20.34
C ALA A 132 -14.90 -16.95 20.11
N SER A 133 -14.46 -16.77 18.88
CA SER A 133 -13.55 -15.69 18.47
C SER A 133 -14.26 -14.47 17.89
N ASP A 134 -15.56 -14.50 17.67
CA ASP A 134 -16.29 -13.39 17.07
C ASP A 134 -16.30 -12.15 17.99
N ARG A 135 -15.95 -11.00 17.41
CA ARG A 135 -15.90 -9.71 18.08
C ARG A 135 -16.58 -8.65 17.22
N THR A 136 -17.52 -7.91 17.82
CA THR A 136 -18.05 -6.70 17.22
C THR A 136 -16.97 -5.63 17.19
N LEU A 137 -16.74 -5.03 16.03
CA LEU A 137 -15.82 -3.90 15.85
C LEU A 137 -16.59 -2.60 16.08
N MET A 138 -16.01 -1.73 16.90
CA MET A 138 -16.56 -0.43 17.19
C MET A 138 -15.72 0.67 16.54
N PHE A 139 -16.30 1.84 16.36
CA PHE A 139 -15.66 3.04 15.84
C PHE A 139 -16.01 4.21 16.76
N GLN A 140 -15.05 4.62 17.61
CA GLN A 140 -15.29 5.63 18.67
C GLN A 140 -16.47 5.27 19.58
N GLY A 141 -16.59 3.98 19.92
CA GLY A 141 -17.67 3.44 20.76
C GLY A 141 -19.01 3.19 20.06
N HIS A 142 -19.08 3.40 18.72
CA HIS A 142 -20.29 3.14 17.92
C HIS A 142 -20.12 1.89 17.05
N SER A 143 -21.18 1.08 16.91
CA SER A 143 -21.17 -0.13 16.07
C SER A 143 -21.22 0.17 14.57
N SER A 144 -21.56 1.39 14.17
CA SER A 144 -21.57 1.86 12.80
C SER A 144 -20.65 3.05 12.61
N THR A 145 -20.21 3.28 11.37
CA THR A 145 -19.38 4.44 11.03
C THR A 145 -19.65 4.92 9.61
N THR A 146 -19.44 6.21 9.39
CA THR A 146 -19.41 6.80 8.05
C THR A 146 -18.00 7.23 7.73
N VAL A 147 -17.39 6.59 6.74
CA VAL A 147 -16.06 6.95 6.23
C VAL A 147 -16.22 8.08 5.23
N PRO A 148 -15.73 9.30 5.50
CA PRO A 148 -15.84 10.41 4.56
C PRO A 148 -15.20 10.07 3.21
N SER A 149 -15.60 10.78 2.17
CA SER A 149 -14.95 10.62 0.86
C SER A 149 -13.45 10.94 0.97
N ARG A 150 -12.61 10.18 0.25
CA ARG A 150 -11.13 10.32 0.21
C ARG A 150 -10.43 10.16 1.57
N SER A 151 -11.08 9.47 2.51
CA SER A 151 -10.58 9.25 3.87
C SER A 151 -10.47 7.77 4.20
N MET A 152 -9.93 7.50 5.38
CA MET A 152 -9.94 6.19 6.02
C MET A 152 -10.30 6.32 7.50
N VAL A 153 -10.80 5.25 8.08
CA VAL A 153 -11.04 5.14 9.52
C VAL A 153 -10.36 3.90 10.07
N VAL A 154 -10.05 3.95 11.36
CA VAL A 154 -9.50 2.82 12.12
C VAL A 154 -10.55 2.43 13.15
N SER A 155 -10.82 1.13 13.31
CA SER A 155 -11.70 0.66 14.38
C SER A 155 -11.08 0.82 15.75
N ASP A 156 -11.91 0.84 16.77
CA ASP A 156 -11.46 0.67 18.15
C ASP A 156 -10.80 -0.71 18.28
N PRO A 157 -9.80 -0.87 19.17
CA PRO A 157 -9.19 -2.17 19.40
C PRO A 157 -10.12 -3.12 20.13
N VAL A 158 -10.11 -4.40 19.73
CA VAL A 158 -10.83 -5.48 20.44
C VAL A 158 -9.85 -6.55 20.90
N GLU A 159 -10.16 -7.16 22.06
CA GLU A 159 -9.41 -8.32 22.56
C GLU A 159 -9.74 -9.55 21.71
N LEU A 160 -8.75 -10.02 20.99
CA LEU A 160 -8.83 -11.23 20.17
C LEU A 160 -7.44 -11.84 20.09
N ASP A 161 -7.30 -13.08 20.49
CA ASP A 161 -6.10 -13.85 20.28
C ASP A 161 -6.00 -14.24 18.79
N VAL A 162 -5.06 -13.61 18.11
CA VAL A 162 -4.78 -13.76 16.68
C VAL A 162 -3.49 -14.56 16.52
N PRO A 163 -3.54 -15.83 16.10
CA PRO A 163 -2.33 -16.58 15.79
C PRO A 163 -1.60 -15.99 14.58
N ALA A 164 -0.28 -16.10 14.54
CA ALA A 164 0.48 -15.85 13.33
C ALA A 164 0.13 -16.88 12.25
N LEU A 165 0.22 -16.47 10.98
CA LEU A 165 -0.03 -17.32 9.81
C LEU A 165 -1.41 -18.01 9.86
N SER A 166 -2.44 -17.25 10.26
CA SER A 166 -3.81 -17.73 10.37
C SER A 166 -4.77 -16.84 9.57
N ASP A 167 -5.94 -17.36 9.28
CA ASP A 167 -6.94 -16.60 8.54
C ASP A 167 -7.94 -15.95 9.49
N LEU A 168 -8.23 -14.68 9.21
CA LEU A 168 -9.31 -13.90 9.83
C LEU A 168 -10.42 -13.65 8.81
N ALA A 169 -11.66 -13.65 9.28
CA ALA A 169 -12.83 -13.20 8.56
C ALA A 169 -13.25 -11.82 9.09
N ILE A 170 -13.19 -10.79 8.25
CA ILE A 170 -13.69 -9.46 8.57
C ILE A 170 -15.01 -9.27 7.83
N SER A 171 -16.09 -9.09 8.58
CA SER A 171 -17.43 -8.92 8.04
C SER A 171 -17.85 -7.45 8.11
N LEU A 172 -18.29 -6.87 6.99
CA LEU A 172 -18.72 -5.48 6.87
C LEU A 172 -20.13 -5.43 6.31
N PHE A 173 -21.08 -4.87 7.04
CA PHE A 173 -22.46 -4.67 6.60
C PHE A 173 -22.62 -3.33 5.88
N LEU A 174 -23.18 -3.36 4.67
CA LEU A 174 -23.47 -2.22 3.82
C LEU A 174 -25.00 -2.04 3.70
N PRO A 175 -25.63 -1.21 4.55
CA PRO A 175 -27.09 -1.10 4.62
C PRO A 175 -27.70 -0.36 3.42
N GLN A 176 -26.91 0.51 2.78
CA GLN A 176 -27.35 1.34 1.68
C GLN A 176 -26.73 0.87 0.35
N THR A 177 -27.31 1.30 -0.77
CA THR A 177 -26.68 1.10 -2.07
C THR A 177 -25.32 1.79 -2.10
N THR A 178 -24.26 0.99 -2.16
CA THR A 178 -22.87 1.43 -2.06
C THR A 178 -22.13 1.04 -3.32
N GLU A 179 -21.68 2.04 -4.07
CA GLU A 179 -20.79 1.84 -5.20
C GLU A 179 -19.35 1.62 -4.70
N VAL A 180 -18.69 0.57 -5.18
CA VAL A 180 -17.31 0.29 -4.81
C VAL A 180 -16.37 1.15 -5.65
N LYS A 181 -15.85 2.21 -5.07
CA LYS A 181 -14.83 3.09 -5.67
C LYS A 181 -13.42 2.79 -5.16
N THR A 182 -13.33 2.16 -3.98
CA THR A 182 -12.06 1.80 -3.33
C THR A 182 -12.05 0.30 -3.07
N ALA A 183 -11.11 -0.41 -3.66
CA ALA A 183 -10.90 -1.84 -3.43
C ALA A 183 -9.44 -2.20 -3.70
N HIS A 184 -9.04 -3.39 -3.31
CA HIS A 184 -7.89 -4.08 -3.90
C HIS A 184 -8.43 -5.20 -4.79
N VAL A 185 -8.03 -5.23 -6.06
CA VAL A 185 -8.73 -6.05 -7.07
C VAL A 185 -8.13 -7.43 -7.27
N LEU A 186 -6.85 -7.63 -6.97
CA LEU A 186 -6.16 -8.91 -7.11
C LEU A 186 -5.89 -9.51 -5.73
N ALA A 187 -6.94 -9.98 -5.05
CA ALA A 187 -6.79 -10.50 -3.69
C ALA A 187 -6.00 -11.82 -3.60
N MET A 188 -6.00 -12.65 -4.64
CA MET A 188 -5.52 -14.04 -4.61
C MET A 188 -6.07 -14.83 -3.41
N GLN A 189 -7.24 -14.40 -2.92
CA GLN A 189 -7.96 -14.93 -1.76
C GLN A 189 -9.46 -14.82 -2.01
N THR A 190 -10.18 -15.91 -1.78
CA THR A 190 -11.63 -15.92 -1.89
C THR A 190 -12.27 -15.24 -0.68
N SER A 191 -13.15 -14.28 -0.97
CA SER A 191 -14.01 -13.58 -0.02
C SER A 191 -15.48 -13.74 -0.44
N TYR A 192 -16.41 -13.38 0.44
CA TYR A 192 -17.82 -13.76 0.27
C TYR A 192 -18.74 -12.55 0.41
N VAL A 193 -19.85 -12.60 -0.33
CA VAL A 193 -20.93 -11.60 -0.29
C VAL A 193 -22.23 -12.31 0.06
N SER A 194 -22.99 -11.78 1.02
CA SER A 194 -24.32 -12.31 1.39
C SER A 194 -25.37 -11.97 0.33
N ALA A 195 -26.54 -12.62 0.42
CA ALA A 195 -27.74 -12.12 -0.23
C ALA A 195 -28.13 -10.72 0.31
N GLU A 196 -29.06 -10.04 -0.34
CA GLU A 196 -29.60 -8.73 0.10
C GLU A 196 -30.58 -8.89 1.28
N THR A 197 -30.16 -9.56 2.35
CA THR A 197 -31.01 -9.95 3.48
C THR A 197 -30.72 -9.18 4.77
N GLY A 198 -29.79 -8.21 4.72
CA GLY A 198 -29.43 -7.42 5.88
C GLY A 198 -28.08 -7.78 6.49
N ASP A 199 -27.95 -7.49 7.80
CA ASP A 199 -26.73 -7.70 8.55
C ASP A 199 -26.53 -9.19 8.88
N SER A 200 -25.47 -9.77 8.30
CA SER A 200 -24.99 -11.13 8.57
C SER A 200 -23.58 -11.14 9.15
N THR A 201 -23.14 -10.04 9.75
CA THR A 201 -21.74 -9.91 10.22
C THR A 201 -21.36 -10.94 11.28
N ALA A 202 -22.28 -11.30 12.19
CA ALA A 202 -22.06 -12.26 13.27
C ALA A 202 -22.42 -13.72 12.90
N GLU A 203 -22.97 -13.98 11.71
CA GLU A 203 -23.40 -15.31 11.31
C GLU A 203 -22.23 -16.30 11.24
N VAL A 204 -22.29 -17.40 12.00
CA VAL A 204 -21.26 -18.44 11.97
C VAL A 204 -21.22 -19.10 10.59
N LYS A 205 -22.40 -19.50 10.09
CA LYS A 205 -22.60 -20.02 8.73
C LYS A 205 -23.07 -18.87 7.84
N PHE A 206 -22.13 -18.25 7.16
CA PHE A 206 -22.41 -17.08 6.35
C PHE A 206 -23.31 -17.43 5.15
N PRO A 207 -24.39 -16.67 4.89
CA PRO A 207 -25.31 -16.95 3.76
C PRO A 207 -24.68 -16.49 2.43
N VAL A 208 -23.76 -17.27 1.88
CA VAL A 208 -23.01 -16.94 0.66
C VAL A 208 -23.95 -16.89 -0.54
N ALA A 209 -24.05 -15.75 -1.17
CA ALA A 209 -24.71 -15.56 -2.47
C ALA A 209 -23.71 -15.42 -3.61
N LYS A 210 -22.48 -14.94 -3.31
CA LYS A 210 -21.44 -14.73 -4.32
C LYS A 210 -20.06 -14.80 -3.68
N GLU A 211 -19.09 -15.33 -4.43
CA GLU A 211 -17.67 -15.24 -4.14
C GLU A 211 -17.04 -14.07 -4.90
N ILE A 212 -16.04 -13.44 -4.31
CA ILE A 212 -15.24 -12.37 -4.90
C ILE A 212 -13.77 -12.61 -4.59
N SER A 213 -12.89 -12.22 -5.52
CA SER A 213 -11.42 -12.26 -5.38
C SER A 213 -10.83 -10.86 -5.22
N SER A 214 -11.46 -10.05 -4.37
CA SER A 214 -11.07 -8.66 -4.13
C SER A 214 -11.39 -8.27 -2.70
N TRP A 215 -10.73 -7.21 -2.19
CA TRP A 215 -11.01 -6.63 -0.87
C TRP A 215 -11.60 -5.21 -1.02
N PRO A 216 -12.94 -5.08 -1.11
CA PRO A 216 -13.58 -3.77 -1.05
C PRO A 216 -13.39 -3.12 0.33
N PHE A 217 -12.94 -1.87 0.34
CA PHE A 217 -12.82 -0.97 1.50
C PHE A 217 -11.83 -1.38 2.59
N LEU A 218 -11.57 -2.66 2.83
CA LEU A 218 -10.63 -3.14 3.83
C LEU A 218 -9.19 -2.97 3.33
N THR A 219 -8.33 -2.28 4.11
CA THR A 219 -6.94 -2.01 3.70
C THR A 219 -5.89 -2.40 4.73
N GLY A 220 -6.28 -2.81 5.92
CA GLY A 220 -5.29 -3.24 6.90
C GLY A 220 -5.88 -3.87 8.14
N VAL A 221 -5.08 -4.69 8.77
CA VAL A 221 -5.29 -5.29 10.10
C VAL A 221 -4.02 -5.09 10.89
N ASP A 222 -4.11 -4.38 12.01
CA ASP A 222 -3.02 -4.20 12.95
C ASP A 222 -3.25 -5.04 14.22
N VAL A 223 -2.18 -5.56 14.80
CA VAL A 223 -2.19 -6.26 16.10
C VAL A 223 -1.33 -5.54 17.12
N ALA A 224 -1.67 -5.66 18.39
CA ALA A 224 -0.85 -5.18 19.48
C ALA A 224 0.26 -6.21 19.75
N ALA A 225 1.49 -5.81 19.53
CA ALA A 225 2.70 -6.60 19.65
C ALA A 225 3.59 -6.09 20.81
N SER A 226 4.70 -6.77 21.05
CA SER A 226 5.72 -6.30 21.99
C SER A 226 6.32 -4.96 21.55
N PRO A 227 6.97 -4.20 22.44
CA PRO A 227 7.62 -2.93 22.09
C PRO A 227 8.70 -3.05 20.99
N ARG A 228 9.17 -4.26 20.73
CA ARG A 228 10.15 -4.56 19.67
C ARG A 228 9.52 -5.04 18.37
N GLY A 229 8.18 -5.16 18.31
CA GLY A 229 7.48 -5.59 17.12
C GLY A 229 7.72 -4.61 15.96
N ILE A 230 7.91 -5.13 14.76
CA ILE A 230 8.15 -4.34 13.54
C ILE A 230 7.31 -4.86 12.39
N ALA A 231 7.17 -4.06 11.34
CA ALA A 231 6.60 -4.48 10.08
C ALA A 231 7.59 -4.26 8.92
N ILE A 232 7.60 -5.22 7.99
CA ILE A 232 8.25 -5.15 6.69
C ILE A 232 7.15 -4.91 5.66
N VAL A 233 7.29 -3.85 4.86
CA VAL A 233 6.34 -3.56 3.79
C VAL A 233 6.90 -4.07 2.46
N ALA A 234 6.20 -4.97 1.80
CA ALA A 234 6.47 -5.40 0.45
C ALA A 234 5.77 -4.44 -0.52
N PHE A 235 6.51 -3.52 -1.12
CA PHE A 235 6.00 -2.45 -1.96
C PHE A 235 6.33 -2.71 -3.41
N GLY A 236 5.33 -3.06 -4.23
CA GLY A 236 5.62 -3.53 -5.58
C GLY A 236 4.47 -3.46 -6.57
N SER A 237 4.63 -4.20 -7.65
CA SER A 237 3.64 -4.36 -8.70
C SER A 237 2.96 -5.74 -8.61
N SER A 238 2.43 -6.25 -9.74
CA SER A 238 1.82 -7.59 -9.85
C SER A 238 2.70 -8.72 -9.31
N LEU A 239 4.02 -8.63 -9.45
CA LEU A 239 4.99 -9.59 -8.93
C LEU A 239 4.95 -9.68 -7.39
N THR A 240 4.71 -8.55 -6.72
CA THR A 240 4.56 -8.50 -5.26
C THR A 240 3.11 -8.80 -4.84
N ASP A 241 2.14 -8.33 -5.62
CA ASP A 241 0.71 -8.59 -5.43
C ASP A 241 0.39 -10.08 -5.50
N GLY A 242 1.11 -10.81 -6.37
CA GLY A 242 1.07 -12.27 -6.47
C GLY A 242 0.33 -12.79 -7.69
N ASP A 243 0.26 -11.99 -8.77
CA ASP A 243 -0.24 -12.46 -10.06
C ASP A 243 0.56 -13.69 -10.52
N GLY A 244 -0.11 -14.68 -11.07
CA GLY A 244 0.48 -15.97 -11.45
C GLY A 244 0.46 -17.03 -10.33
N THR A 245 0.15 -16.69 -9.08
CA THR A 245 0.02 -17.65 -7.98
C THR A 245 -1.37 -18.30 -7.94
N THR A 246 -1.47 -19.46 -7.28
CA THR A 246 -2.75 -20.11 -7.03
C THR A 246 -3.51 -19.42 -5.90
N SER A 247 -4.76 -19.04 -6.17
CA SER A 247 -5.64 -18.44 -5.16
C SER A 247 -5.80 -19.32 -3.92
N ASP A 248 -6.02 -18.70 -2.77
CA ASP A 248 -6.26 -19.35 -1.46
C ASP A 248 -5.10 -20.20 -0.92
N THR A 249 -3.89 -20.07 -1.48
CA THR A 249 -2.72 -20.83 -1.02
C THR A 249 -1.76 -20.01 -0.15
N ASN A 250 -1.92 -18.68 -0.09
CA ASN A 250 -0.97 -17.78 0.57
C ASN A 250 0.47 -18.07 0.11
N GLY A 251 0.65 -18.14 -1.24
CA GLY A 251 1.89 -18.53 -1.90
C GLY A 251 2.70 -17.40 -2.51
N ARG A 252 2.30 -16.13 -2.32
CA ARG A 252 3.02 -14.95 -2.78
C ARG A 252 4.36 -14.83 -2.07
N TRP A 253 5.37 -14.21 -2.68
CA TRP A 253 6.67 -14.09 -2.03
C TRP A 253 6.63 -13.40 -0.64
N PRO A 254 5.75 -12.39 -0.37
CA PRO A 254 5.62 -11.83 0.98
C PRO A 254 5.08 -12.85 2.00
N ASP A 255 4.17 -13.74 1.59
CA ASP A 255 3.66 -14.82 2.45
C ASP A 255 4.75 -15.83 2.77
N VAL A 256 5.61 -16.15 1.78
CA VAL A 256 6.78 -17.02 1.97
C VAL A 256 7.76 -16.40 2.96
N LEU A 257 8.04 -15.09 2.80
CA LEU A 257 8.90 -14.34 3.73
C LEU A 257 8.32 -14.38 5.14
N ALA A 258 7.01 -14.14 5.30
CA ALA A 258 6.33 -14.22 6.59
C ALA A 258 6.49 -15.59 7.25
N LYS A 259 6.24 -16.67 6.49
CA LYS A 259 6.42 -18.05 6.97
C LYS A 259 7.85 -18.32 7.43
N ARG A 260 8.86 -17.81 6.72
CA ARG A 260 10.28 -17.97 7.09
C ARG A 260 10.62 -17.18 8.36
N LEU A 261 10.10 -15.95 8.48
CA LEU A 261 10.30 -15.12 9.65
C LEU A 261 9.70 -15.73 10.92
N GLN A 262 8.50 -16.31 10.83
CA GLN A 262 7.84 -16.97 11.96
C GLN A 262 8.54 -18.28 12.39
N LYS A 263 9.25 -18.96 11.47
CA LYS A 263 10.00 -20.20 11.76
C LYS A 263 11.41 -19.93 12.32
N SER A 264 11.93 -18.71 12.23
CA SER A 264 13.27 -18.37 12.69
C SER A 264 13.33 -18.33 14.22
N ALA A 265 13.98 -19.32 14.83
CA ALA A 265 14.09 -19.48 16.30
C ALA A 265 14.92 -18.36 16.97
N ASP A 266 15.79 -17.68 16.22
CA ASP A 266 16.71 -16.67 16.74
C ASP A 266 16.08 -15.29 16.88
N ARG A 267 14.84 -15.10 16.44
CA ARG A 267 14.19 -13.78 16.46
C ARG A 267 13.61 -13.44 17.83
N LYS A 268 14.05 -12.31 18.34
CA LYS A 268 13.53 -11.72 19.58
C LYS A 268 12.35 -10.75 19.36
N ALA A 269 12.00 -10.44 18.12
CA ALA A 269 10.98 -9.47 17.78
C ALA A 269 9.88 -10.11 16.91
N GLU A 270 8.64 -9.72 17.15
CA GLU A 270 7.50 -10.03 16.30
C GLU A 270 7.62 -9.23 15.00
N VAL A 271 7.51 -9.88 13.85
CA VAL A 271 7.69 -9.23 12.54
C VAL A 271 6.47 -9.49 11.67
N GLY A 272 5.74 -8.41 11.37
CA GLY A 272 4.68 -8.41 10.38
C GLY A 272 5.26 -8.25 8.96
N VAL A 273 4.60 -8.83 7.97
CA VAL A 273 4.88 -8.62 6.54
C VAL A 273 3.60 -8.16 5.88
N LEU A 274 3.66 -7.00 5.24
CA LEU A 274 2.52 -6.30 4.63
C LEU A 274 2.69 -6.27 3.13
N ASN A 275 1.70 -6.76 2.39
CA ASN A 275 1.74 -6.76 0.93
C ASN A 275 1.03 -5.52 0.37
N GLU A 276 1.80 -4.56 -0.11
CA GLU A 276 1.35 -3.33 -0.76
C GLU A 276 1.67 -3.36 -2.27
N GLY A 277 1.60 -4.56 -2.88
CA GLY A 277 1.64 -4.75 -4.32
C GLY A 277 0.38 -4.22 -4.99
N ILE A 278 0.48 -3.80 -6.24
CA ILE A 278 -0.63 -3.45 -7.12
C ILE A 278 -0.34 -3.98 -8.52
N ILE A 279 -1.24 -4.79 -9.06
CA ILE A 279 -1.13 -5.26 -10.45
C ILE A 279 -0.90 -4.11 -11.43
N GLY A 280 0.09 -4.24 -12.33
CA GLY A 280 0.38 -3.24 -13.36
C GLY A 280 0.95 -1.91 -12.84
N ASN A 281 1.28 -1.79 -11.56
CA ASN A 281 1.74 -0.53 -10.98
C ASN A 281 3.10 -0.11 -11.50
N ARG A 282 3.25 1.20 -11.70
CA ARG A 282 4.49 1.85 -12.15
C ARG A 282 5.12 2.66 -11.04
N LEU A 283 6.42 2.85 -11.09
CA LEU A 283 7.17 3.68 -10.15
C LEU A 283 6.87 5.18 -10.35
N LEU A 284 6.91 5.62 -11.62
CA LEU A 284 6.93 7.04 -11.99
C LEU A 284 5.59 7.59 -12.47
N ASN A 285 4.71 6.74 -13.02
CA ASN A 285 3.49 7.19 -13.66
C ASN A 285 2.25 6.50 -13.08
N ASP A 286 1.14 7.22 -13.05
CA ASP A 286 -0.16 6.67 -12.67
C ASP A 286 -0.66 5.63 -13.69
N SER A 287 -1.73 4.92 -13.33
CA SER A 287 -2.42 3.98 -14.21
C SER A 287 -2.71 4.61 -15.58
N PRO A 288 -2.40 3.91 -16.69
CA PRO A 288 -2.70 4.40 -18.03
C PRO A 288 -4.20 4.22 -18.34
N VAL A 289 -5.01 5.16 -17.88
CA VAL A 289 -6.50 5.08 -17.88
C VAL A 289 -7.09 4.72 -19.24
N GLN A 290 -6.47 5.17 -20.34
CA GLN A 290 -6.93 4.90 -21.71
C GLN A 290 -6.36 3.61 -22.31
N ALA A 291 -5.44 2.94 -21.62
CA ALA A 291 -4.82 1.72 -22.14
C ALA A 291 -5.86 0.62 -22.41
N ALA A 292 -5.62 -0.17 -23.46
CA ALA A 292 -6.51 -1.25 -23.90
C ALA A 292 -7.99 -0.81 -24.04
N GLY A 293 -8.20 0.39 -24.61
CA GLY A 293 -9.56 0.94 -24.79
C GLY A 293 -10.24 1.37 -23.50
N GLY A 294 -9.48 1.70 -22.46
CA GLY A 294 -10.00 2.10 -21.15
C GLY A 294 -10.39 0.92 -20.24
N ARG A 295 -10.06 -0.31 -20.66
CA ARG A 295 -10.43 -1.55 -19.93
C ARG A 295 -9.98 -1.54 -18.47
N PHE A 296 -8.78 -1.05 -18.21
CA PHE A 296 -8.21 -1.01 -16.85
C PHE A 296 -8.63 0.24 -16.08
N GLY A 297 -8.97 1.34 -16.77
CA GLY A 297 -9.22 2.61 -16.09
C GLY A 297 -8.05 2.99 -15.17
N ALA A 298 -8.37 3.41 -13.95
CA ALA A 298 -7.38 3.79 -12.95
C ALA A 298 -6.91 2.63 -12.05
N VAL A 299 -7.33 1.39 -12.32
CA VAL A 299 -7.12 0.24 -11.41
C VAL A 299 -5.66 -0.14 -11.20
N LEU A 300 -4.76 0.14 -12.16
CA LEU A 300 -3.33 -0.11 -12.00
C LEU A 300 -2.65 0.87 -11.00
N GLY A 301 -3.46 1.68 -10.35
CA GLY A 301 -3.09 2.50 -9.20
C GLY A 301 -2.36 3.78 -9.53
N GLN A 302 -2.11 4.56 -8.49
CA GLN A 302 -1.26 5.73 -8.53
C GLN A 302 0.21 5.30 -8.64
N ALA A 303 1.06 6.16 -9.19
CA ALA A 303 2.51 5.95 -9.24
C ALA A 303 3.06 5.56 -7.86
N GLY A 304 4.06 4.68 -7.84
CA GLY A 304 4.74 4.29 -6.61
C GLY A 304 5.21 5.49 -5.80
N LEU A 305 5.78 6.49 -6.47
CA LEU A 305 6.17 7.76 -5.81
C LEU A 305 5.00 8.47 -5.14
N THR A 306 3.80 8.45 -5.72
CA THR A 306 2.62 9.12 -5.17
C THR A 306 2.05 8.38 -3.97
N ARG A 307 1.94 7.04 -4.05
CA ARG A 307 1.30 6.23 -3.01
C ARG A 307 2.22 5.81 -1.85
N PHE A 308 3.54 6.11 -1.94
CA PHE A 308 4.55 5.66 -0.97
C PHE A 308 4.28 6.11 0.46
N GLU A 309 3.80 7.36 0.66
CA GLU A 309 3.45 7.85 2.01
C GLU A 309 2.33 7.01 2.63
N ARG A 310 1.24 6.80 1.87
CA ARG A 310 0.06 6.08 2.34
C ARG A 310 0.34 4.60 2.57
N ASP A 311 0.99 3.96 1.57
CA ASP A 311 1.07 2.50 1.51
C ASP A 311 2.33 1.96 2.21
N VAL A 312 3.32 2.81 2.51
CA VAL A 312 4.55 2.40 3.18
C VAL A 312 4.77 3.16 4.48
N LEU A 313 4.93 4.49 4.40
CA LEU A 313 5.41 5.28 5.52
C LEU A 313 4.38 5.39 6.66
N ALA A 314 3.08 5.26 6.35
CA ALA A 314 1.98 5.29 7.32
C ALA A 314 1.62 3.91 7.89
N GLN A 315 2.29 2.83 7.49
CA GLN A 315 1.99 1.49 8.01
C GLN A 315 2.46 1.33 9.45
N ALA A 316 1.61 0.70 10.27
CA ALA A 316 1.88 0.51 11.69
C ALA A 316 3.12 -0.37 11.91
N GLY A 317 4.11 0.17 12.60
CA GLY A 317 5.35 -0.55 12.91
C GLY A 317 6.33 -0.68 11.74
N ALA A 318 6.12 -0.01 10.60
CA ALA A 318 7.02 -0.08 9.46
C ALA A 318 8.46 0.32 9.84
N LYS A 319 9.40 -0.58 9.61
CA LYS A 319 10.85 -0.37 9.80
C LYS A 319 11.65 -0.74 8.58
N TYR A 320 11.07 -1.53 7.69
CA TYR A 320 11.68 -1.95 6.44
C TYR A 320 10.68 -1.86 5.31
N VAL A 321 11.17 -1.54 4.13
CA VAL A 321 10.42 -1.68 2.88
C VAL A 321 11.27 -2.44 1.86
N VAL A 322 10.67 -3.45 1.21
CA VAL A 322 11.25 -4.16 0.07
C VAL A 322 10.56 -3.64 -1.18
N VAL A 323 11.31 -3.04 -2.10
CA VAL A 323 10.78 -2.36 -3.29
C VAL A 323 10.95 -3.23 -4.53
N GLY A 324 9.83 -3.68 -5.09
CA GLY A 324 9.74 -4.44 -6.34
C GLY A 324 8.90 -3.72 -7.40
N LEU A 325 9.27 -2.47 -7.75
CA LEU A 325 8.63 -1.65 -8.77
C LEU A 325 9.60 -1.36 -9.91
N GLY A 326 9.09 -1.10 -11.12
CA GLY A 326 9.86 -0.60 -12.25
C GLY A 326 9.65 -1.35 -13.54
N ILE A 327 9.35 -2.64 -13.52
CA ILE A 327 9.17 -3.42 -14.75
C ILE A 327 8.06 -2.86 -15.65
N ASN A 328 6.96 -2.35 -15.08
CA ASN A 328 5.85 -1.78 -15.86
C ASN A 328 6.17 -0.38 -16.43
N ASP A 329 7.06 0.36 -15.80
CA ASP A 329 7.59 1.61 -16.36
C ASP A 329 8.38 1.35 -17.65
N ILE A 330 9.09 0.22 -17.71
CA ILE A 330 9.88 -0.22 -18.85
C ILE A 330 8.97 -0.90 -19.90
N ALA A 331 8.07 -1.76 -19.48
CA ALA A 331 7.29 -2.64 -20.35
C ALA A 331 6.16 -1.92 -21.10
N PHE A 332 5.45 -0.98 -20.46
CA PHE A 332 4.24 -0.38 -21.02
C PHE A 332 4.43 0.58 -22.18
N PRO A 333 5.45 1.45 -22.25
CA PRO A 333 5.63 2.35 -23.37
C PRO A 333 5.72 1.61 -24.72
N GLY A 334 4.94 2.07 -25.70
CA GLY A 334 4.85 1.44 -27.03
C GLY A 334 4.01 0.15 -27.07
N SER A 335 3.42 -0.26 -25.92
CA SER A 335 2.51 -1.41 -25.82
C SER A 335 1.17 -1.01 -25.16
N LEU A 336 1.14 -0.78 -23.84
CA LEU A 336 -0.06 -0.30 -23.16
C LEU A 336 -0.16 1.22 -23.11
N THR A 337 0.96 1.93 -23.22
CA THR A 337 1.00 3.39 -23.27
C THR A 337 1.71 3.89 -24.51
N PRO A 338 1.56 5.17 -24.90
CA PRO A 338 2.28 5.72 -26.03
C PRO A 338 3.79 5.55 -25.89
N ALA A 339 4.50 5.34 -27.00
CA ALA A 339 5.97 5.22 -27.02
C ALA A 339 6.66 6.50 -26.48
N THR A 340 5.97 7.65 -26.52
CA THR A 340 6.45 8.92 -25.95
C THR A 340 6.58 8.89 -24.44
N GLU A 341 5.98 7.89 -23.74
CA GLU A 341 6.17 7.65 -22.31
C GLU A 341 7.40 6.80 -21.98
N SER A 342 8.25 6.50 -22.99
CA SER A 342 9.49 5.75 -22.77
C SER A 342 10.37 6.41 -21.71
N ILE A 343 10.86 5.60 -20.78
CA ILE A 343 11.60 6.04 -19.60
C ILE A 343 13.05 5.60 -19.72
N SER A 344 14.00 6.48 -19.41
CA SER A 344 15.41 6.14 -19.32
C SER A 344 15.76 5.47 -17.97
N ALA A 345 16.87 4.76 -17.94
CA ALA A 345 17.40 4.20 -16.70
C ALA A 345 17.68 5.29 -15.66
N GLU A 346 18.16 6.46 -16.08
CA GLU A 346 18.45 7.61 -15.21
C GLU A 346 17.19 8.15 -14.55
N SER A 347 16.05 8.22 -15.28
CA SER A 347 14.76 8.63 -14.73
C SER A 347 14.25 7.64 -13.69
N MET A 348 14.40 6.33 -13.96
CA MET A 348 14.05 5.27 -12.98
C MET A 348 14.89 5.38 -11.72
N ILE A 349 16.22 5.54 -11.87
CA ILE A 349 17.17 5.70 -10.77
C ILE A 349 16.81 6.93 -9.92
N ALA A 350 16.48 8.05 -10.56
CA ALA A 350 16.03 9.24 -9.85
C ALA A 350 14.76 8.96 -9.03
N GLY A 351 13.83 8.19 -9.55
CA GLY A 351 12.63 7.74 -8.83
C GLY A 351 12.97 6.90 -7.58
N TYR A 352 13.85 5.92 -7.72
CA TYR A 352 14.29 5.12 -6.57
C TYR A 352 15.00 5.96 -5.50
N ARG A 353 15.85 6.92 -5.90
CA ARG A 353 16.49 7.86 -4.97
C ARG A 353 15.47 8.67 -4.17
N GLN A 354 14.33 9.04 -4.76
CA GLN A 354 13.24 9.70 -4.02
C GLN A 354 12.60 8.77 -2.98
N LEU A 355 12.38 7.48 -3.31
CA LEU A 355 11.89 6.52 -2.34
C LEU A 355 12.88 6.33 -1.19
N ILE A 356 14.18 6.18 -1.50
CA ILE A 356 15.27 6.03 -0.53
C ILE A 356 15.30 7.22 0.43
N ALA A 357 15.34 8.45 -0.11
CA ALA A 357 15.39 9.65 0.70
C ALA A 357 14.18 9.76 1.64
N ARG A 358 12.97 9.46 1.15
CA ARG A 358 11.73 9.52 1.95
C ARG A 358 11.64 8.42 3.00
N ALA A 359 12.10 7.20 2.70
CA ALA A 359 12.20 6.12 3.67
C ALA A 359 13.15 6.49 4.83
N HIS A 360 14.35 6.99 4.50
CA HIS A 360 15.35 7.41 5.46
C HIS A 360 14.88 8.56 6.36
N GLN A 361 14.10 9.53 5.83
CA GLN A 361 13.49 10.60 6.64
C GLN A 361 12.57 10.05 7.74
N ARG A 362 12.02 8.85 7.58
CA ARG A 362 11.16 8.18 8.56
C ARG A 362 11.88 7.10 9.36
N GLY A 363 13.20 6.96 9.20
CA GLY A 363 13.98 5.91 9.84
C GLY A 363 13.59 4.50 9.39
N ILE A 364 13.11 4.37 8.14
CA ILE A 364 12.76 3.10 7.50
C ILE A 364 13.91 2.70 6.58
N ARG A 365 14.41 1.48 6.74
CA ARG A 365 15.43 0.92 5.85
C ARG A 365 14.76 0.40 4.57
N ILE A 366 15.39 0.66 3.43
CA ILE A 366 14.85 0.35 2.12
C ILE A 366 15.74 -0.66 1.38
N ILE A 367 15.12 -1.78 0.97
CA ILE A 367 15.77 -2.87 0.25
C ILE A 367 15.28 -2.82 -1.20
N GLY A 368 16.20 -2.72 -2.16
CA GLY A 368 15.90 -2.77 -3.58
C GLY A 368 15.89 -4.20 -4.10
N THR A 369 14.97 -4.52 -5.02
CA THR A 369 15.02 -5.77 -5.79
C THR A 369 15.28 -5.48 -7.25
N THR A 370 16.02 -6.36 -7.94
CA THR A 370 16.17 -6.27 -9.38
C THR A 370 14.87 -6.63 -10.10
N ASN A 371 14.64 -6.01 -11.27
CA ASN A 371 13.51 -6.33 -12.15
C ASN A 371 13.78 -7.66 -12.86
N PRO A 372 12.85 -8.63 -12.85
CA PRO A 372 13.05 -9.93 -13.51
C PRO A 372 13.08 -9.80 -15.03
N PRO A 373 13.56 -10.83 -15.75
CA PRO A 373 13.52 -10.87 -17.20
C PRO A 373 12.08 -10.97 -17.70
N PHE A 374 11.82 -10.50 -18.93
CA PHE A 374 10.45 -10.43 -19.48
C PHE A 374 10.38 -10.66 -21.00
N GLU A 375 11.38 -11.28 -21.59
CA GLU A 375 11.32 -11.66 -23.01
C GLU A 375 10.14 -12.60 -23.27
N ASN A 376 9.46 -12.41 -24.40
CA ASN A 376 8.22 -13.09 -24.79
C ASN A 376 6.99 -12.73 -23.95
N SER A 377 7.10 -11.82 -22.97
CA SER A 377 5.98 -11.44 -22.12
C SER A 377 4.82 -10.83 -22.89
N PHE A 378 3.61 -11.19 -22.49
CA PHE A 378 2.41 -10.71 -23.14
C PHE A 378 1.23 -10.58 -22.18
N LEU A 379 0.25 -9.73 -22.57
CA LEU A 379 -1.05 -9.65 -21.96
C LEU A 379 -2.09 -10.26 -22.93
N ALA A 380 -2.71 -11.33 -22.54
CA ALA A 380 -3.80 -11.93 -23.30
C ALA A 380 -5.03 -11.02 -23.31
N LEU A 381 -5.58 -10.79 -24.48
CA LEU A 381 -6.83 -10.09 -24.67
C LEU A 381 -7.93 -11.09 -25.11
N ALA A 382 -9.20 -10.72 -24.88
CA ALA A 382 -10.30 -11.53 -25.36
C ALA A 382 -10.27 -11.59 -26.90
N PRO A 383 -10.45 -12.78 -27.50
CA PRO A 383 -10.55 -12.91 -28.97
C PRO A 383 -11.64 -12.00 -29.55
N PRO A 384 -11.44 -11.45 -30.76
CA PRO A 384 -10.37 -11.73 -31.72
C PRO A 384 -9.11 -10.85 -31.59
N ALA A 385 -8.98 -10.05 -30.52
CA ALA A 385 -7.84 -9.17 -30.35
C ALA A 385 -6.53 -9.97 -30.13
N PRO A 386 -5.41 -9.60 -30.81
CA PRO A 386 -4.13 -10.22 -30.56
C PRO A 386 -3.61 -9.86 -29.17
N PRO A 387 -2.72 -10.68 -28.57
CA PRO A 387 -2.09 -10.33 -27.31
C PRO A 387 -1.22 -9.06 -27.45
N ILE A 388 -1.11 -8.30 -26.36
CA ILE A 388 -0.19 -7.17 -26.28
C ILE A 388 1.15 -7.70 -25.80
N THR A 389 2.21 -7.52 -26.59
CA THR A 389 3.58 -7.91 -26.23
C THR A 389 4.35 -6.75 -25.61
N PHE A 390 5.24 -7.05 -24.67
CA PHE A 390 5.91 -6.02 -23.86
C PHE A 390 7.39 -5.84 -24.18
N TYR A 391 8.08 -6.90 -24.55
CA TYR A 391 9.52 -6.93 -24.69
C TYR A 391 10.02 -6.26 -25.99
N THR A 392 11.13 -5.52 -25.88
CA THR A 392 12.04 -5.17 -26.98
C THR A 392 13.48 -5.15 -26.47
N PRO A 393 14.52 -5.30 -27.38
CA PRO A 393 15.92 -5.21 -26.96
C PRO A 393 16.29 -3.88 -26.29
N GLU A 394 15.66 -2.77 -26.69
CA GLU A 394 15.88 -1.44 -26.11
C GLU A 394 15.38 -1.39 -24.65
N LYS A 395 14.18 -1.94 -24.40
CA LYS A 395 13.61 -2.07 -23.05
C LYS A 395 14.48 -2.96 -22.16
N GLU A 396 14.99 -4.06 -22.70
CA GLU A 396 15.93 -4.94 -21.99
C GLU A 396 17.21 -4.18 -21.61
N SER A 397 17.74 -3.34 -22.51
CA SER A 397 18.90 -2.50 -22.20
C SER A 397 18.63 -1.56 -21.02
N VAL A 398 17.43 -0.96 -20.94
CA VAL A 398 17.03 -0.13 -19.80
C VAL A 398 16.94 -0.97 -18.52
N ARG A 399 16.28 -2.15 -18.57
CA ARG A 399 16.15 -3.06 -17.43
C ARG A 399 17.51 -3.43 -16.86
N ARG A 400 18.45 -3.84 -17.70
CA ARG A 400 19.82 -4.21 -17.28
C ARG A 400 20.55 -3.04 -16.62
N LYS A 401 20.51 -1.84 -17.20
CA LYS A 401 21.14 -0.66 -16.60
C LYS A 401 20.57 -0.33 -15.22
N VAL A 402 19.24 -0.45 -15.05
CA VAL A 402 18.58 -0.25 -13.77
C VAL A 402 19.01 -1.32 -12.77
N ASN A 403 19.03 -2.59 -13.18
CA ASN A 403 19.45 -3.70 -12.31
C ASN A 403 20.92 -3.58 -11.90
N ASP A 404 21.81 -3.22 -12.84
CA ASP A 404 23.22 -2.97 -12.55
C ASP A 404 23.39 -1.87 -11.49
N TRP A 405 22.62 -0.79 -11.60
CA TRP A 405 22.65 0.26 -10.60
C TRP A 405 22.11 -0.22 -9.25
N ILE A 406 20.98 -0.96 -9.20
CA ILE A 406 20.44 -1.52 -7.95
C ILE A 406 21.53 -2.36 -7.24
N LEU A 407 22.21 -3.21 -7.97
CA LEU A 407 23.21 -4.13 -7.41
C LEU A 407 24.52 -3.44 -6.99
N SER A 408 24.96 -2.40 -7.70
CA SER A 408 26.30 -1.83 -7.56
C SER A 408 26.36 -0.50 -6.82
N SER A 409 25.29 0.31 -6.80
CA SER A 409 25.33 1.69 -6.31
C SER A 409 25.52 1.82 -4.79
N ARG A 410 25.10 0.83 -4.02
CA ARG A 410 25.07 0.86 -2.56
C ARG A 410 24.16 1.98 -1.98
N GLU A 411 23.23 2.48 -2.77
CA GLU A 411 22.29 3.53 -2.31
C GLU A 411 21.12 2.94 -1.52
N PHE A 412 20.72 1.69 -1.80
CA PHE A 412 19.79 0.93 -0.96
C PHE A 412 20.49 0.40 0.30
N ASP A 413 19.75 0.24 1.40
CA ASP A 413 20.27 -0.37 2.64
C ASP A 413 20.53 -1.87 2.52
N GLY A 414 20.02 -2.48 1.47
CA GLY A 414 20.23 -3.87 1.07
C GLY A 414 19.64 -4.12 -0.31
N VAL A 415 20.05 -5.19 -0.94
CA VAL A 415 19.57 -5.56 -2.27
C VAL A 415 19.27 -7.05 -2.36
N VAL A 416 18.29 -7.42 -3.20
CA VAL A 416 17.96 -8.80 -3.53
C VAL A 416 17.96 -8.94 -5.06
N ASP A 417 18.76 -9.85 -5.59
CA ASP A 417 18.84 -10.09 -7.03
C ASP A 417 17.76 -11.08 -7.48
N LEU A 418 16.51 -10.60 -7.63
CA LEU A 418 15.40 -11.41 -8.12
C LEU A 418 15.53 -11.75 -9.61
N ASP A 419 16.23 -10.92 -10.41
CA ASP A 419 16.59 -11.27 -11.79
C ASP A 419 17.45 -12.53 -11.82
N GLY A 420 18.50 -12.59 -10.99
CA GLY A 420 19.34 -13.77 -10.87
C GLY A 420 18.64 -15.02 -10.39
N VAL A 421 17.61 -14.86 -9.56
CA VAL A 421 16.78 -15.97 -9.03
C VAL A 421 15.85 -16.55 -10.09
N LEU A 422 15.21 -15.68 -10.87
CA LEU A 422 14.09 -16.05 -11.76
C LEU A 422 14.49 -16.32 -13.19
N ARG A 423 15.64 -15.83 -13.66
CA ARG A 423 16.05 -15.97 -15.06
C ARG A 423 16.45 -17.38 -15.42
N ASP A 424 16.19 -17.77 -16.66
CA ASP A 424 16.79 -18.96 -17.28
C ASP A 424 18.29 -18.73 -17.51
N PRO A 425 19.18 -19.56 -16.92
CA PRO A 425 20.63 -19.44 -17.15
C PRO A 425 21.05 -19.60 -18.62
N SER A 426 20.27 -20.34 -19.41
CA SER A 426 20.54 -20.59 -20.84
C SER A 426 19.99 -19.45 -21.72
N HIS A 427 18.97 -18.74 -21.26
CA HIS A 427 18.31 -17.62 -21.94
C HIS A 427 18.08 -16.47 -20.95
N PRO A 428 19.10 -15.68 -20.60
CA PRO A 428 19.05 -14.74 -19.47
C PRO A 428 18.05 -13.59 -19.58
N THR A 429 17.35 -13.45 -20.70
CA THR A 429 16.29 -12.48 -20.95
C THR A 429 14.90 -13.05 -20.70
N GLN A 430 14.80 -14.36 -20.36
CA GLN A 430 13.55 -15.10 -20.14
C GLN A 430 13.47 -15.60 -18.70
N LEU A 431 12.23 -15.78 -18.20
CA LEU A 431 11.98 -16.51 -16.97
C LEU A 431 12.38 -17.99 -17.14
N LEU A 432 12.90 -18.56 -16.06
CA LEU A 432 13.11 -20.01 -16.02
C LEU A 432 11.74 -20.73 -16.22
N PRO A 433 11.62 -21.65 -17.19
CA PRO A 433 10.31 -22.25 -17.53
C PRO A 433 9.57 -22.89 -16.35
N SER A 434 10.27 -23.42 -15.34
CA SER A 434 9.65 -23.97 -14.13
C SER A 434 9.07 -22.91 -13.19
N TYR A 435 9.44 -21.63 -13.38
CA TYR A 435 8.97 -20.50 -12.57
C TYR A 435 7.93 -19.65 -13.28
N ASP A 436 7.73 -19.84 -14.58
CA ASP A 436 6.83 -19.09 -15.43
C ASP A 436 5.36 -19.50 -15.23
N SER A 437 4.46 -18.54 -15.08
CA SER A 437 3.02 -18.78 -15.02
C SER A 437 2.38 -19.05 -16.40
N GLY A 438 3.14 -18.83 -17.47
CA GLY A 438 2.72 -19.02 -18.87
C GLY A 438 2.52 -17.73 -19.64
N ASP A 439 2.71 -16.55 -19.03
CA ASP A 439 2.67 -15.25 -19.70
C ASP A 439 4.06 -14.62 -19.87
N HIS A 440 5.10 -15.32 -19.45
CA HIS A 440 6.51 -14.97 -19.53
C HIS A 440 6.89 -13.67 -18.77
N LEU A 441 6.09 -13.29 -17.78
CA LEU A 441 6.32 -12.14 -16.91
C LEU A 441 6.12 -12.49 -15.43
N HIS A 442 5.03 -13.19 -15.12
CA HIS A 442 4.65 -13.45 -13.73
C HIS A 442 5.17 -14.81 -13.28
N PRO A 443 5.83 -14.88 -12.09
CA PRO A 443 6.21 -16.14 -11.48
C PRO A 443 4.98 -16.94 -11.04
N ASN A 444 5.02 -18.24 -11.24
CA ASN A 444 4.07 -19.17 -10.63
C ASN A 444 4.40 -19.42 -9.14
N ASN A 445 3.69 -20.34 -8.48
CA ASN A 445 3.93 -20.68 -7.06
C ASN A 445 5.40 -21.06 -6.78
N ALA A 446 6.06 -21.77 -7.69
CA ALA A 446 7.47 -22.19 -7.51
C ALA A 446 8.42 -20.97 -7.64
N GLY A 447 8.16 -20.08 -8.58
CA GLY A 447 8.90 -18.82 -8.74
C GLY A 447 8.73 -17.90 -7.52
N CYS A 448 7.49 -17.68 -7.04
CA CYS A 448 7.24 -16.91 -5.83
C CYS A 448 7.88 -17.52 -4.57
N LEU A 449 7.91 -18.84 -4.49
CA LEU A 449 8.65 -19.55 -3.43
C LEU A 449 10.15 -19.28 -3.51
N ALA A 450 10.72 -19.28 -4.73
CA ALA A 450 12.14 -18.97 -4.94
C ALA A 450 12.45 -17.51 -4.57
N GLU A 451 11.62 -16.55 -4.99
CA GLU A 451 11.76 -15.13 -4.59
C GLU A 451 11.75 -14.95 -3.08
N GLY A 452 10.72 -15.47 -2.40
CA GLY A 452 10.60 -15.35 -0.94
C GLY A 452 11.76 -16.02 -0.20
N ASN A 453 12.31 -17.13 -0.75
CA ASN A 453 13.48 -17.80 -0.18
C ASN A 453 14.79 -17.07 -0.44
N ALA A 454 14.91 -16.31 -1.51
CA ALA A 454 16.10 -15.56 -1.84
C ALA A 454 16.31 -14.33 -0.94
N ILE A 455 15.29 -13.85 -0.24
CA ILE A 455 15.41 -12.69 0.65
C ILE A 455 16.18 -13.09 1.91
N PRO A 456 17.40 -12.55 2.14
CA PRO A 456 18.17 -12.87 3.35
C PRO A 456 17.49 -12.31 4.60
N LEU A 457 17.20 -13.17 5.58
CA LEU A 457 16.55 -12.72 6.83
C LEU A 457 17.43 -11.77 7.65
N GLY A 458 18.75 -11.85 7.52
CA GLY A 458 19.71 -10.93 8.14
C GLY A 458 19.56 -9.47 7.72
N LEU A 459 18.91 -9.17 6.59
CA LEU A 459 18.58 -7.80 6.19
C LEU A 459 17.67 -7.10 7.20
N PHE A 460 16.92 -7.86 7.98
CA PHE A 460 15.94 -7.37 8.96
C PHE A 460 16.40 -7.52 10.41
N GLU A 461 17.70 -7.73 10.64
CA GLU A 461 18.31 -7.76 11.95
C GLU A 461 18.91 -6.39 12.30
N GLY A 462 18.78 -5.95 13.55
CA GLY A 462 19.41 -4.70 14.01
C GLY A 462 18.46 -3.65 14.59
N HIS A 463 17.36 -4.08 15.23
CA HIS A 463 16.50 -3.20 16.05
C HIS A 463 16.43 -3.62 17.50
#